data_f63542b677e0480a284e876a01dc14bb
#
_entry.id   f63542b677e0480a284e876a01dc14bb
#
_cell.length_a   1.000
_cell.length_b   1.000
_cell.length_c   1.000
_cell.angle_alpha   90.00
_cell.angle_beta   90.00
_cell.angle_gamma   90.00
#
_symmetry.space_group_name_H-M   'P 1'
#
loop_
_entity.id
_entity.type
_entity.pdbx_description
1 polymer ?
#
loop_
_entity_poly.entity_id
_entity_poly.type
_entity_poly.pdbx_seq_one_letter_code
_entity_poly.pdbx_strand_id
1 'polypeptide(L)'
;MVLIQNYGLAIIFCILAMICWGSWANAQKIASKTWRFELFYWDMVLGIMIVGVLAAFTVGSLGSQGRTFFTDLQTADTQSMVYAMLGGVLWNLGTLLLVAAISIAGMAIAFPIGGGIAWILGTIVNYSIIVMAGGIPSQKPIMLWVGVVIIISAIYLTYN
;
A
#
# COMPACT_ATOMS: atom_id res chain seq x y z
N MET A 1 -0.87 -13.12 -18.54
CA MET A 1 -0.27 -12.47 -17.38
C MET A 1 1.24 -12.64 -17.44
N VAL A 2 2.01 -11.62 -17.11
CA VAL A 2 3.48 -11.68 -17.00
C VAL A 2 3.82 -12.09 -15.58
N LEU A 3 4.41 -13.26 -15.39
CA LEU A 3 4.90 -13.73 -14.09
C LEU A 3 6.41 -13.52 -13.96
N ILE A 4 6.82 -12.87 -12.90
CA ILE A 4 8.22 -12.63 -12.60
C ILE A 4 8.78 -13.86 -11.87
N GLN A 5 9.47 -14.75 -12.61
CA GLN A 5 10.08 -15.96 -12.05
C GLN A 5 11.55 -15.75 -11.64
N ASN A 6 12.16 -14.66 -12.08
CA ASN A 6 13.56 -14.35 -11.77
C ASN A 6 13.63 -13.58 -10.45
N TYR A 7 14.31 -14.16 -9.46
CA TYR A 7 14.49 -13.55 -8.13
C TYR A 7 15.19 -12.18 -8.19
N GLY A 8 16.21 -12.02 -9.03
CA GLY A 8 16.90 -10.74 -9.19
C GLY A 8 15.97 -9.65 -9.76
N LEU A 9 15.12 -10.00 -10.73
CA LEU A 9 14.14 -9.09 -11.29
C LEU A 9 13.08 -8.70 -10.24
N ALA A 10 12.64 -9.63 -9.41
CA ALA A 10 11.72 -9.36 -8.31
C ALA A 10 12.32 -8.35 -7.32
N ILE A 11 13.60 -8.48 -6.96
CA ILE A 11 14.29 -7.49 -6.10
C ILE A 11 14.30 -6.10 -6.74
N ILE A 12 14.62 -6.00 -8.04
CA ILE A 12 14.62 -4.72 -8.75
C ILE A 12 13.24 -4.06 -8.68
N PHE A 13 12.16 -4.82 -8.92
CA PHE A 13 10.80 -4.30 -8.80
C PHE A 13 10.45 -3.89 -7.37
N CYS A 14 10.91 -4.61 -6.35
CA CYS A 14 10.73 -4.20 -4.95
C CYS A 14 11.44 -2.88 -4.66
N ILE A 15 12.67 -2.69 -5.13
CA ILE A 15 13.43 -1.44 -4.96
C ILE A 15 12.71 -0.28 -5.68
N LEU A 16 12.26 -0.48 -6.91
CA LEU A 16 11.49 0.53 -7.65
C LEU A 16 10.19 0.89 -6.92
N ALA A 17 9.47 -0.10 -6.41
CA ALA A 17 8.25 0.12 -5.63
C ALA A 17 8.54 0.92 -4.36
N MET A 18 9.64 0.63 -3.65
CA MET A 18 10.06 1.39 -2.47
C MET A 18 10.39 2.85 -2.80
N ILE A 19 11.10 3.10 -3.91
CA ILE A 19 11.42 4.46 -4.38
C ILE A 19 10.13 5.20 -4.73
N CYS A 20 9.23 4.60 -5.49
CA CYS A 20 7.94 5.20 -5.86
C CYS A 20 7.09 5.47 -4.63
N TRP A 21 6.99 4.50 -3.71
CA TRP A 21 6.23 4.63 -2.47
C TRP A 21 6.78 5.72 -1.55
N GLY A 22 8.11 5.85 -1.44
CA GLY A 22 8.75 6.89 -0.63
C GLY A 22 8.69 8.29 -1.25
N SER A 23 8.49 8.38 -2.57
CA SER A 23 8.58 9.66 -3.30
C SER A 23 7.27 10.43 -3.37
N TRP A 24 6.10 9.76 -3.27
CA TRP A 24 4.81 10.42 -3.47
C TRP A 24 4.53 11.56 -2.47
N ALA A 25 4.92 11.38 -1.20
CA ALA A 25 4.74 12.40 -0.19
C ALA A 25 5.62 13.65 -0.43
N ASN A 26 6.80 13.46 -1.07
CA ASN A 26 7.62 14.58 -1.51
C ASN A 26 6.96 15.35 -2.66
N ALA A 27 6.31 14.65 -3.60
CA ALA A 27 5.52 15.29 -4.65
C ALA A 27 4.36 16.12 -4.07
N GLN A 28 3.65 15.60 -3.06
CA GLN A 28 2.65 16.37 -2.32
C GLN A 28 3.23 17.64 -1.69
N LYS A 29 4.40 17.55 -1.04
CA LYS A 29 5.06 18.69 -0.42
C LYS A 29 5.45 19.76 -1.45
N ILE A 30 5.88 19.37 -2.63
CA ILE A 30 6.21 20.29 -3.72
C ILE A 30 4.93 20.96 -4.25
N ALA A 31 3.89 20.17 -4.50
CA ALA A 31 2.61 20.64 -5.01
C ALA A 31 1.89 21.57 -4.01
N SER A 32 2.02 21.35 -2.72
CA SER A 32 1.36 22.14 -1.66
C SER A 32 1.75 23.63 -1.64
N LYS A 33 2.79 24.02 -2.37
CA LYS A 33 3.17 25.43 -2.52
C LYS A 33 2.19 26.21 -3.42
N THR A 34 1.51 25.54 -4.34
CA THR A 34 0.63 26.15 -5.33
C THR A 34 -0.75 25.50 -5.40
N TRP A 35 -0.88 24.28 -4.94
CA TRP A 35 -2.10 23.47 -5.00
C TRP A 35 -2.60 23.09 -3.63
N ARG A 36 -3.92 23.13 -3.48
CA ARG A 36 -4.59 22.60 -2.29
C ARG A 36 -4.43 21.08 -2.26
N PHE A 37 -4.34 20.50 -1.06
CA PHE A 37 -4.13 19.06 -0.88
C PHE A 37 -5.26 18.22 -1.49
N GLU A 38 -6.49 18.75 -1.53
CA GLU A 38 -7.64 18.05 -2.11
C GLU A 38 -7.46 17.85 -3.62
N LEU A 39 -6.92 18.86 -4.32
CA LEU A 39 -6.66 18.76 -5.77
C LEU A 39 -5.52 17.80 -6.05
N PHE A 40 -4.43 17.88 -5.28
CA PHE A 40 -3.33 16.92 -5.36
C PHE A 40 -3.83 15.48 -5.17
N TYR A 41 -4.71 15.26 -4.19
CA TYR A 41 -5.29 13.96 -3.93
C TYR A 41 -6.09 13.42 -5.12
N TRP A 42 -6.91 14.26 -5.76
CA TRP A 42 -7.65 13.87 -6.96
C TRP A 42 -6.73 13.44 -8.10
N ASP A 43 -5.67 14.20 -8.38
CA ASP A 43 -4.71 13.87 -9.43
C ASP A 43 -3.95 12.57 -9.11
N MET A 44 -3.59 12.36 -7.85
CA MET A 44 -2.96 11.13 -7.39
C MET A 44 -3.87 9.92 -7.61
N VAL A 45 -5.15 10.01 -7.24
CA VAL A 45 -6.12 8.93 -7.42
C VAL A 45 -6.37 8.63 -8.89
N LEU A 46 -6.51 9.66 -9.73
CA LEU A 46 -6.62 9.51 -11.18
C LEU A 46 -5.38 8.84 -11.78
N GLY A 47 -4.20 9.23 -11.32
CA GLY A 47 -2.95 8.60 -11.75
C GLY A 47 -2.89 7.12 -11.39
N ILE A 48 -3.25 6.75 -10.16
CA ILE A 48 -3.32 5.35 -9.71
C ILE A 48 -4.32 4.56 -10.57
N MET A 49 -5.49 5.12 -10.84
CA MET A 49 -6.53 4.49 -11.65
C MET A 49 -6.03 4.24 -13.09
N ILE A 50 -5.42 5.24 -13.73
CA ILE A 50 -4.88 5.12 -15.08
C ILE A 50 -3.79 4.04 -15.14
N VAL A 51 -2.83 4.07 -14.20
CA VAL A 51 -1.75 3.07 -14.14
C VAL A 51 -2.32 1.68 -13.86
N GLY A 52 -3.31 1.56 -12.99
CA GLY A 52 -3.98 0.28 -12.69
C GLY A 52 -4.68 -0.29 -13.91
N VAL A 53 -5.43 0.52 -14.67
CA VAL A 53 -6.08 0.12 -15.92
C VAL A 53 -5.03 -0.28 -16.96
N LEU A 54 -4.01 0.52 -17.18
CA LEU A 54 -2.93 0.19 -18.11
C LEU A 54 -2.23 -1.12 -17.73
N ALA A 55 -1.95 -1.34 -16.44
CA ALA A 55 -1.35 -2.57 -15.97
C ALA A 55 -2.26 -3.80 -16.19
N ALA A 56 -3.58 -3.66 -15.98
CA ALA A 56 -4.54 -4.74 -16.23
C ALA A 56 -4.55 -5.17 -17.71
N PHE A 57 -4.52 -4.20 -18.63
CA PHE A 57 -4.53 -4.48 -20.07
C PHE A 57 -3.16 -4.88 -20.65
N THR A 58 -2.07 -4.53 -19.99
CA THR A 58 -0.72 -4.88 -20.44
C THR A 58 -0.17 -6.07 -19.67
N VAL A 59 0.41 -5.83 -18.49
CA VAL A 59 1.09 -6.86 -17.69
C VAL A 59 0.12 -7.96 -17.23
N GLY A 60 -1.12 -7.59 -16.91
CA GLY A 60 -2.17 -8.52 -16.50
C GLY A 60 -2.78 -9.35 -17.62
N SER A 61 -2.68 -8.89 -18.88
CA SER A 61 -3.31 -9.56 -20.04
C SER A 61 -2.32 -10.10 -21.06
N LEU A 62 -1.15 -9.46 -21.22
CA LEU A 62 -0.10 -9.88 -22.15
C LEU A 62 0.85 -10.86 -21.45
N GLY A 63 1.06 -12.02 -22.06
CA GLY A 63 1.96 -13.05 -21.53
C GLY A 63 1.36 -14.45 -21.67
N SER A 64 2.23 -15.45 -21.63
CA SER A 64 1.87 -16.85 -21.88
C SER A 64 1.54 -17.64 -20.60
N GLN A 65 1.67 -17.05 -19.43
CA GLN A 65 1.51 -17.75 -18.16
C GLN A 65 0.35 -17.17 -17.33
N GLY A 66 -0.41 -18.09 -16.71
CA GLY A 66 -1.55 -17.74 -15.88
C GLY A 66 -2.78 -17.30 -16.67
N ARG A 67 -3.81 -16.88 -15.93
CA ARG A 67 -5.06 -16.37 -16.52
C ARG A 67 -4.87 -14.92 -16.95
N THR A 68 -5.55 -14.53 -18.03
CA THR A 68 -5.61 -13.11 -18.42
C THR A 68 -6.52 -12.35 -17.47
N PHE A 69 -6.36 -11.03 -17.35
CA PHE A 69 -7.18 -10.17 -16.50
C PHE A 69 -8.70 -10.39 -16.73
N PHE A 70 -9.13 -10.46 -17.98
CA PHE A 70 -10.55 -10.66 -18.29
C PHE A 70 -11.06 -12.04 -17.89
N THR A 71 -10.27 -13.09 -18.12
CA THR A 71 -10.66 -14.45 -17.74
C THR A 71 -10.73 -14.56 -16.21
N ASP A 72 -9.82 -13.94 -15.50
CA ASP A 72 -9.81 -13.93 -14.05
C ASP A 72 -11.00 -13.15 -13.48
N LEU A 73 -11.29 -12.00 -14.05
CA LEU A 73 -12.44 -11.17 -13.67
C LEU A 73 -13.79 -11.91 -13.87
N GLN A 74 -13.93 -12.68 -14.96
CA GLN A 74 -15.13 -13.46 -15.22
C GLN A 74 -15.29 -14.66 -14.27
N THR A 75 -14.19 -15.17 -13.72
CA THR A 75 -14.18 -16.31 -12.78
C THR A 75 -14.18 -15.88 -11.33
N ALA A 76 -13.96 -14.60 -11.05
CA ALA A 76 -13.97 -14.06 -9.70
C ALA A 76 -15.38 -14.12 -9.10
N ASP A 77 -15.47 -14.61 -7.86
CA ASP A 77 -16.74 -14.66 -7.16
C ASP A 77 -17.16 -13.24 -6.71
N THR A 78 -18.44 -13.00 -6.60
CA THR A 78 -19.03 -11.70 -6.19
C THR A 78 -18.58 -11.28 -4.80
N GLN A 79 -18.37 -12.21 -3.88
CA GLN A 79 -17.95 -11.92 -2.51
C GLN A 79 -16.52 -11.39 -2.48
N SER A 80 -15.61 -12.00 -3.23
CA SER A 80 -14.22 -11.52 -3.36
C SER A 80 -14.16 -10.13 -4.01
N MET A 81 -15.00 -9.87 -5.02
CA MET A 81 -15.11 -8.54 -5.63
C MET A 81 -15.58 -7.48 -4.62
N VAL A 82 -16.60 -7.78 -3.83
CA VAL A 82 -17.11 -6.86 -2.79
C VAL A 82 -16.04 -6.59 -1.75
N TYR A 83 -15.32 -7.59 -1.27
CA TYR A 83 -14.23 -7.39 -0.33
C TYR A 83 -13.08 -6.56 -0.91
N ALA A 84 -12.73 -6.77 -2.17
CA ALA A 84 -11.74 -5.96 -2.86
C ALA A 84 -12.17 -4.49 -2.96
N MET A 85 -13.44 -4.22 -3.30
CA MET A 85 -13.99 -2.87 -3.33
C MET A 85 -14.00 -2.22 -1.95
N LEU A 86 -14.45 -2.91 -0.91
CA LEU A 86 -14.44 -2.40 0.46
C LEU A 86 -13.01 -2.10 0.94
N GLY A 87 -12.06 -2.99 0.65
CA GLY A 87 -10.64 -2.76 0.92
C GLY A 87 -10.11 -1.50 0.23
N GLY A 88 -10.49 -1.30 -1.04
CA GLY A 88 -10.14 -0.09 -1.79
C GLY A 88 -10.72 1.19 -1.19
N VAL A 89 -11.99 1.18 -0.76
CA VAL A 89 -12.64 2.30 -0.09
C VAL A 89 -11.93 2.65 1.23
N LEU A 90 -11.65 1.66 2.06
CA LEU A 90 -10.96 1.86 3.34
C LEU A 90 -9.52 2.38 3.13
N TRP A 91 -8.80 1.82 2.16
CA TRP A 91 -7.46 2.29 1.82
C TRP A 91 -7.47 3.74 1.34
N ASN A 92 -8.44 4.08 0.50
CA ASN A 92 -8.59 5.42 -0.05
C ASN A 92 -8.93 6.45 1.05
N LEU A 93 -9.83 6.10 1.97
CA LEU A 93 -10.16 6.93 3.13
C LEU A 93 -8.92 7.15 4.02
N GLY A 94 -8.16 6.09 4.33
CA GLY A 94 -6.93 6.20 5.11
C GLY A 94 -5.88 7.08 4.43
N THR A 95 -5.72 6.95 3.11
CA THR A 95 -4.79 7.77 2.33
C THR A 95 -5.22 9.24 2.30
N LEU A 96 -6.51 9.53 2.12
CA LEU A 96 -7.04 10.89 2.18
C LEU A 96 -6.77 11.56 3.53
N LEU A 97 -7.00 10.84 4.62
CA LEU A 97 -6.72 11.32 5.97
C LEU A 97 -5.22 11.57 6.18
N LEU A 98 -4.35 10.70 5.65
CA LEU A 98 -2.91 10.88 5.72
C LEU A 98 -2.44 12.10 4.92
N VAL A 99 -2.96 12.31 3.71
CA VAL A 99 -2.68 13.48 2.88
C VAL A 99 -3.11 14.78 3.59
N ALA A 100 -4.29 14.77 4.21
CA ALA A 100 -4.77 15.88 5.02
C ALA A 100 -3.86 16.13 6.24
N ALA A 101 -3.47 15.09 6.95
CA ALA A 101 -2.55 15.19 8.10
C ALA A 101 -1.18 15.75 7.69
N ILE A 102 -0.65 15.34 6.54
CA ILE A 102 0.61 15.89 5.99
C ILE A 102 0.47 17.38 5.69
N SER A 103 -0.68 17.82 5.19
CA SER A 103 -0.91 19.24 4.88
C SER A 103 -1.00 20.12 6.15
N ILE A 104 -1.44 19.56 7.27
CA ILE A 104 -1.63 20.27 8.54
C ILE A 104 -0.37 20.20 9.41
N ALA A 105 0.13 19.00 9.68
CA ALA A 105 1.23 18.75 10.62
C ALA A 105 2.60 18.63 9.95
N GLY A 106 2.63 18.58 8.64
CA GLY A 106 3.85 18.32 7.87
C GLY A 106 4.19 16.83 7.77
N MET A 107 4.99 16.50 6.76
CA MET A 107 5.35 15.11 6.42
C MET A 107 6.19 14.45 7.54
N ALA A 108 7.07 15.20 8.20
CA ALA A 108 7.96 14.66 9.22
C ALA A 108 7.23 14.11 10.45
N ILE A 109 6.05 14.64 10.75
CA ILE A 109 5.20 14.21 11.88
C ILE A 109 4.12 13.25 11.42
N ALA A 110 3.36 13.63 10.39
CA ALA A 110 2.18 12.88 9.96
C ALA A 110 2.53 11.50 9.40
N PHE A 111 3.64 11.38 8.67
CA PHE A 111 4.00 10.13 8.02
C PHE A 111 4.50 9.05 9.00
N PRO A 112 5.44 9.33 9.92
CA PRO A 112 5.86 8.34 10.91
C PRO A 112 4.72 7.92 11.85
N ILE A 113 3.90 8.87 12.31
CA ILE A 113 2.79 8.57 13.22
C ILE A 113 1.68 7.82 12.48
N GLY A 114 1.13 8.38 11.41
CA GLY A 114 0.02 7.78 10.67
C GLY A 114 0.42 6.47 10.00
N GLY A 115 1.55 6.45 9.31
CA GLY A 115 2.10 5.26 8.68
C GLY A 115 2.50 4.19 9.70
N GLY A 116 3.18 4.58 10.78
CA GLY A 116 3.61 3.65 11.83
C GLY A 116 2.43 2.97 12.52
N ILE A 117 1.37 3.72 12.88
CA ILE A 117 0.15 3.15 13.46
C ILE A 117 -0.52 2.19 12.47
N ALA A 118 -0.63 2.56 11.20
CA ALA A 118 -1.21 1.71 10.17
C ALA A 118 -0.44 0.40 10.00
N TRP A 119 0.89 0.44 10.04
CA TRP A 119 1.75 -0.73 9.97
C TRP A 119 1.60 -1.65 11.19
N ILE A 120 1.54 -1.08 12.40
CA ILE A 120 1.34 -1.83 13.64
C ILE A 120 -0.01 -2.54 13.62
N LEU A 121 -1.09 -1.81 13.34
CA LEU A 121 -2.44 -2.36 13.27
C LEU A 121 -2.56 -3.42 12.18
N GLY A 122 -2.04 -3.14 10.98
CA GLY A 122 -2.04 -4.10 9.87
C GLY A 122 -1.30 -5.39 10.21
N THR A 123 -0.16 -5.27 10.89
CA THR A 123 0.63 -6.43 11.35
C THR A 123 -0.14 -7.26 12.38
N ILE A 124 -0.75 -6.62 13.38
CA ILE A 124 -1.53 -7.31 14.43
C ILE A 124 -2.73 -8.02 13.81
N VAL A 125 -3.50 -7.33 12.96
CA VAL A 125 -4.70 -7.89 12.33
C VAL A 125 -4.32 -9.07 11.42
N ASN A 126 -3.33 -8.90 10.56
CA ASN A 126 -2.91 -9.96 9.64
C ASN A 126 -2.37 -11.20 10.38
N TYR A 127 -1.55 -10.99 11.42
CA TYR A 127 -1.05 -12.06 12.27
C TYR A 127 -2.21 -12.81 12.96
N SER A 128 -3.17 -12.07 13.52
CA SER A 128 -4.34 -12.65 14.18
C SER A 128 -5.19 -13.49 13.24
N ILE A 129 -5.45 -13.00 12.03
CA ILE A 129 -6.22 -13.74 11.01
C ILE A 129 -5.52 -15.04 10.64
N ILE A 130 -4.20 -15.03 10.41
CA ILE A 130 -3.43 -16.23 10.06
C ILE A 130 -3.50 -17.27 11.17
N VAL A 131 -3.28 -16.84 12.43
CA VAL A 131 -3.32 -17.74 13.59
C VAL A 131 -4.73 -18.31 13.81
N MET A 132 -5.78 -17.48 13.72
CA MET A 132 -7.17 -17.92 13.85
C MET A 132 -7.59 -18.89 12.75
N ALA A 133 -7.04 -18.75 11.55
CA ALA A 133 -7.26 -19.68 10.44
C ALA A 133 -6.46 -20.99 10.58
N GLY A 134 -5.72 -21.19 11.68
CA GLY A 134 -4.87 -22.37 11.88
C GLY A 134 -3.61 -22.39 11.02
N GLY A 135 -3.26 -21.26 10.40
CA GLY A 135 -2.05 -21.10 9.61
C GLY A 135 -0.82 -20.85 10.48
N ILE A 136 0.35 -21.21 9.93
CA ILE A 136 1.64 -20.88 10.56
C ILE A 136 2.13 -19.57 9.94
N PRO A 137 2.34 -18.50 10.73
CA PRO A 137 2.90 -17.27 10.20
C PRO A 137 4.27 -17.53 9.53
N SER A 138 4.46 -17.01 8.33
CA SER A 138 5.69 -17.20 7.55
C SER A 138 6.94 -16.60 8.19
N GLN A 139 6.77 -15.73 9.17
CA GLN A 139 7.85 -15.06 9.89
C GLN A 139 7.95 -15.58 11.32
N LYS A 140 9.20 -15.64 11.84
CA LYS A 140 9.43 -15.96 13.25
C LYS A 140 8.73 -14.92 14.12
N PRO A 141 7.80 -15.31 15.02
CA PRO A 141 7.00 -14.35 15.82
C PRO A 141 7.85 -13.32 16.57
N ILE A 142 9.02 -13.73 17.05
CA ILE A 142 9.94 -12.86 17.79
C ILE A 142 10.43 -11.70 16.94
N MET A 143 10.83 -11.93 15.68
CA MET A 143 11.29 -10.86 14.79
C MET A 143 10.20 -9.87 14.46
N LEU A 144 8.97 -10.35 14.29
CA LEU A 144 7.80 -9.51 14.02
C LEU A 144 7.52 -8.56 15.21
N TRP A 145 7.50 -9.10 16.43
CA TRP A 145 7.25 -8.29 17.62
C TRP A 145 8.40 -7.33 17.94
N VAL A 146 9.64 -7.70 17.69
CA VAL A 146 10.79 -6.79 17.76
C VAL A 146 10.62 -5.62 16.78
N GLY A 147 10.19 -5.89 15.53
CA GLY A 147 9.89 -4.84 14.57
C GLY A 147 8.79 -3.88 15.05
N VAL A 148 7.72 -4.40 15.63
CA VAL A 148 6.64 -3.58 16.20
C VAL A 148 7.18 -2.67 17.33
N VAL A 149 8.00 -3.19 18.23
CA VAL A 149 8.61 -2.39 19.32
C VAL A 149 9.50 -1.28 18.76
N ILE A 150 10.29 -1.56 17.72
CA ILE A 150 11.13 -0.56 17.06
C ILE A 150 10.28 0.57 16.47
N ILE A 151 9.17 0.23 15.78
CA ILE A 151 8.25 1.23 15.19
C ILE A 151 7.62 2.08 16.29
N ILE A 152 7.14 1.49 17.38
CA ILE A 152 6.58 2.24 18.52
C ILE A 152 7.62 3.19 19.10
N SER A 153 8.86 2.74 19.27
CA SER A 153 9.95 3.57 19.76
C SER A 153 10.28 4.74 18.81
N ALA A 154 10.26 4.48 17.50
CA ALA A 154 10.47 5.51 16.48
C ALA A 154 9.34 6.57 16.50
N ILE A 155 8.09 6.16 16.65
CA ILE A 155 6.94 7.09 16.78
C ILE A 155 7.12 7.95 18.02
N TYR A 156 7.49 7.35 19.16
CA TYR A 156 7.71 8.09 20.40
C TYR A 156 8.83 9.13 20.28
N LEU A 157 9.95 8.76 19.65
CA LEU A 157 11.08 9.67 19.41
C LEU A 157 10.73 10.80 18.41
N THR A 158 9.80 10.59 17.52
CA THR A 158 9.34 11.63 16.58
C THR A 158 8.43 12.65 17.25
N TYR A 159 7.72 12.23 18.31
CA TYR A 159 6.79 13.09 19.06
C TYR A 159 7.52 14.02 20.05
N ASN A 160 8.63 13.60 20.65
CA ASN A 160 9.45 14.38 21.59
C ASN A 160 10.56 15.13 20.87
#